data_a045583c8c7c6bbfabb45f220a2a83ba
#
_entry.id   a045583c8c7c6bbfabb45f220a2a83ba
#
_cell.length_a   1.000
_cell.length_b   1.000
_cell.length_c   1.000
_cell.angle_alpha   90.00
_cell.angle_beta   90.00
_cell.angle_gamma   90.00
#
_symmetry.space_group_name_H-M   'P 1'
#
loop_
_entity.id
_entity.type
_entity.pdbx_description
1 polymer ?
#
loop_
_entity_poly.entity_id
_entity_poly.type
_entity_poly.pdbx_seq_one_letter_code
_entity_poly.pdbx_strand_id
1 'polypeptide(L)'
;MYLTLNAPDLVRPLYRAISPHLSQPFERHWRLPSRRQDGALPAEVWMGIEAMEREERRQRRQQPLSPVELESIRSLRTRQWFGLLELFERKSVSGVMMWNGYRGRRGLMVEAAKAQGIPVVFLERCAYPSFVQVDLDGVNAGARGLNSGAYKDQQPDEAIIRWFRASQRQRRGANPFAPAQKPAEDLPSRFLYCPLQVAADTQLSVFGGWIKDMPDFLSQLVKVSEALPRDMALVIRPHPSCRVGQASALQLALTNPKIRVIEGGTSAEMLEKCEGVVTVNSSVGLEAFAYEKPVITMGDCFYADEGLTTHAHDQATLRKLFSRIGDLSFDGELRMRFLTWLREDGFKRWPRHSRDPAAKALAGHVDTLFQR
;
A
#
# COMPACT_ATOMS: atom_id res chain seq x y z
N MET A 1 9.43 27.17 4.43
CA MET A 1 8.09 26.86 3.85
C MET A 1 7.97 25.39 3.54
N TYR A 2 6.74 24.86 3.43
CA TYR A 2 6.51 23.46 3.06
C TYR A 2 6.17 23.32 1.58
N LEU A 3 6.67 22.27 0.95
CA LEU A 3 6.40 21.96 -0.47
C LEU A 3 5.74 20.59 -0.65
N THR A 4 4.99 20.46 -1.75
CA THR A 4 4.58 19.16 -2.28
C THR A 4 4.62 19.14 -3.80
N LEU A 5 4.74 17.96 -4.37
CA LEU A 5 4.53 17.73 -5.78
C LEU A 5 3.08 17.33 -6.04
N ASN A 6 2.60 17.57 -7.24
CA ASN A 6 1.23 17.25 -7.65
C ASN A 6 0.84 15.82 -7.24
N ALA A 7 -0.22 15.74 -6.46
CA ALA A 7 -0.83 14.50 -6.00
C ALA A 7 -2.04 14.13 -6.89
N PRO A 8 -2.53 12.88 -6.83
CA PRO A 8 -3.79 12.52 -7.47
C PRO A 8 -4.93 13.48 -7.10
N ASP A 9 -5.89 13.64 -7.99
CA ASP A 9 -7.02 14.58 -7.79
C ASP A 9 -7.74 14.35 -6.47
N LEU A 10 -7.84 13.09 -6.06
CA LEU A 10 -8.39 12.67 -4.78
C LEU A 10 -7.71 13.34 -3.56
N VAL A 11 -6.42 13.65 -3.64
CA VAL A 11 -5.64 14.18 -2.50
C VAL A 11 -5.67 15.70 -2.44
N ARG A 12 -6.03 16.37 -3.53
CA ARG A 12 -6.11 17.83 -3.57
C ARG A 12 -7.04 18.42 -2.50
N PRO A 13 -8.23 17.84 -2.23
CA PRO A 13 -9.08 18.30 -1.13
C PRO A 13 -8.39 18.22 0.23
N LEU A 14 -7.59 17.16 0.50
CA LEU A 14 -6.83 17.02 1.73
C LEU A 14 -5.86 18.18 1.92
N TYR A 15 -5.03 18.46 0.92
CA TYR A 15 -4.08 19.57 0.99
C TYR A 15 -4.75 20.93 1.13
N ARG A 16 -5.89 21.15 0.45
CA ARG A 16 -6.68 22.39 0.61
C ARG A 16 -7.26 22.52 2.02
N ALA A 17 -7.63 21.41 2.64
CA ALA A 17 -8.20 21.42 3.98
C ALA A 17 -7.14 21.77 5.04
N ILE A 18 -5.93 21.20 4.96
CA ILE A 18 -4.90 21.36 5.98
C ILE A 18 -4.02 22.61 5.78
N SER A 19 -3.83 23.06 4.55
CA SER A 19 -2.88 24.17 4.26
C SER A 19 -3.13 25.46 5.04
N PRO A 20 -4.38 25.89 5.35
CA PRO A 20 -4.60 27.09 6.17
C PRO A 20 -4.21 26.93 7.65
N HIS A 21 -3.93 25.72 8.10
CA HIS A 21 -3.62 25.40 9.50
C HIS A 21 -2.16 25.02 9.73
N LEU A 22 -1.36 24.90 8.66
CA LEU A 22 0.07 24.62 8.77
C LEU A 22 0.81 25.83 9.33
N SER A 23 1.84 25.58 10.13
CA SER A 23 2.67 26.62 10.73
C SER A 23 3.55 27.39 9.72
N GLN A 24 3.75 26.80 8.54
CA GLN A 24 4.54 27.37 7.46
C GLN A 24 3.71 27.52 6.17
N PRO A 25 4.01 28.52 5.32
CA PRO A 25 3.40 28.59 3.98
C PRO A 25 3.57 27.28 3.22
N PHE A 26 2.51 26.85 2.54
CA PHE A 26 2.46 25.59 1.80
C PHE A 26 2.28 25.85 0.31
N GLU A 27 3.20 25.32 -0.51
CA GLU A 27 3.17 25.47 -1.96
C GLU A 27 3.14 24.11 -2.66
N ARG A 28 2.30 24.00 -3.68
CA ARG A 28 2.17 22.80 -4.50
C ARG A 28 2.72 23.00 -5.90
N HIS A 29 3.73 22.24 -6.25
CA HIS A 29 4.31 22.23 -7.58
C HIS A 29 3.63 21.21 -8.48
N TRP A 30 3.29 21.60 -9.71
CA TRP A 30 2.67 20.73 -10.72
C TRP A 30 3.69 19.93 -11.51
N ARG A 31 4.88 20.51 -11.67
CA ARG A 31 6.01 19.94 -12.41
C ARG A 31 7.28 20.12 -11.61
N LEU A 32 8.21 19.20 -11.80
CA LEU A 32 9.54 19.38 -11.27
C LEU A 32 10.24 20.52 -12.04
N PRO A 33 10.92 21.43 -11.34
CA PRO A 33 11.81 22.39 -11.98
C PRO A 33 12.93 21.66 -12.71
N SER A 34 13.51 22.30 -13.70
CA SER A 34 14.65 21.78 -14.46
C SER A 34 15.68 22.86 -14.61
N ARG A 35 16.93 22.55 -14.30
CA ARG A 35 18.08 23.43 -14.49
C ARG A 35 19.15 22.73 -15.32
N ARG A 36 19.69 23.39 -16.31
CA ARG A 36 20.93 22.95 -16.98
C ARG A 36 22.09 23.33 -16.10
N GLN A 37 22.83 22.35 -15.63
CA GLN A 37 24.01 22.51 -14.80
C GLN A 37 24.95 21.37 -15.11
N ASP A 38 26.26 21.62 -15.09
CA ASP A 38 27.27 20.59 -15.17
C ASP A 38 27.25 19.81 -13.86
N GLY A 39 27.16 18.48 -13.98
CA GLY A 39 27.07 17.57 -12.85
C GLY A 39 26.26 16.31 -13.19
N ALA A 40 26.30 15.36 -12.27
CA ALA A 40 25.57 14.11 -12.39
C ALA A 40 24.70 13.88 -11.16
N LEU A 41 23.64 13.08 -11.32
CA LEU A 41 22.92 12.50 -10.19
C LEU A 41 23.89 11.65 -9.36
N PRO A 42 23.77 11.65 -8.02
CA PRO A 42 24.44 10.66 -7.19
C PRO A 42 24.14 9.24 -7.69
N ALA A 43 25.15 8.36 -7.67
CA ALA A 43 25.03 7.03 -8.27
C ALA A 43 23.91 6.21 -7.64
N GLU A 44 23.78 6.25 -6.32
CA GLU A 44 22.72 5.56 -5.56
C GLU A 44 21.32 6.09 -5.89
N VAL A 45 21.17 7.41 -6.10
CA VAL A 45 19.89 8.02 -6.52
C VAL A 45 19.53 7.56 -7.93
N TRP A 46 20.53 7.53 -8.84
CA TRP A 46 20.29 7.05 -10.19
C TRP A 46 19.89 5.57 -10.21
N MET A 47 20.59 4.71 -9.48
CA MET A 47 20.25 3.28 -9.41
C MET A 47 18.81 3.06 -8.93
N GLY A 48 18.39 3.79 -7.91
CA GLY A 48 17.01 3.73 -7.42
C GLY A 48 15.99 4.19 -8.46
N ILE A 49 16.26 5.30 -9.16
CA ILE A 49 15.39 5.81 -10.23
C ILE A 49 15.34 4.83 -11.40
N GLU A 50 16.47 4.32 -11.86
CA GLU A 50 16.52 3.37 -12.96
C GLU A 50 15.73 2.10 -12.63
N ALA A 51 15.87 1.56 -11.44
CA ALA A 51 15.12 0.40 -10.99
C ALA A 51 13.59 0.68 -11.03
N MET A 52 13.16 1.85 -10.56
CA MET A 52 11.76 2.26 -10.59
C MET A 52 11.23 2.42 -12.03
N GLU A 53 11.99 3.05 -12.93
CA GLU A 53 11.58 3.27 -14.33
C GLU A 53 11.48 1.93 -15.09
N ARG A 54 12.44 1.01 -14.86
CA ARG A 54 12.39 -0.36 -15.43
C ARG A 54 11.19 -1.13 -14.90
N GLU A 55 10.91 -1.04 -13.61
CA GLU A 55 9.77 -1.69 -12.98
C GLU A 55 8.44 -1.12 -13.48
N GLU A 56 8.32 0.19 -13.63
CA GLU A 56 7.12 0.82 -14.19
C GLU A 56 6.86 0.37 -15.64
N ARG A 57 7.93 0.25 -16.45
CA ARG A 57 7.86 -0.31 -17.81
C ARG A 57 7.34 -1.75 -17.80
N ARG A 58 7.93 -2.58 -16.94
CA ARG A 58 7.57 -3.99 -16.80
C ARG A 58 6.10 -4.15 -16.43
N GLN A 59 5.63 -3.36 -15.49
CA GLN A 59 4.23 -3.40 -15.04
C GLN A 59 3.24 -2.96 -16.12
N ARG A 60 3.64 -2.02 -16.97
CA ARG A 60 2.86 -1.59 -18.13
C ARG A 60 2.93 -2.55 -19.31
N ARG A 61 3.67 -3.66 -19.17
CA ARG A 61 3.95 -4.62 -20.26
C ARG A 61 4.51 -3.96 -21.52
N GLN A 62 5.30 -2.93 -21.35
CA GLN A 62 6.02 -2.27 -22.43
C GLN A 62 7.36 -2.95 -22.64
N GLN A 63 7.94 -2.74 -23.83
CA GLN A 63 9.30 -3.23 -24.12
C GLN A 63 10.29 -2.70 -23.07
N PRO A 64 11.33 -3.49 -22.73
CA PRO A 64 12.39 -3.02 -21.84
C PRO A 64 13.00 -1.70 -22.33
N LEU A 65 13.43 -0.87 -21.38
CA LEU A 65 14.10 0.39 -21.72
C LEU A 65 15.41 0.12 -22.47
N SER A 66 15.54 0.73 -23.64
CA SER A 66 16.80 0.73 -24.40
C SER A 66 17.86 1.62 -23.71
N PRO A 67 19.16 1.43 -23.99
CA PRO A 67 20.20 2.30 -23.48
C PRO A 67 20.00 3.78 -23.80
N VAL A 68 19.47 4.09 -24.99
CA VAL A 68 19.19 5.48 -25.41
C VAL A 68 18.04 6.09 -24.60
N GLU A 69 16.97 5.33 -24.33
CA GLU A 69 15.87 5.79 -23.48
C GLU A 69 16.35 6.01 -22.05
N LEU A 70 17.16 5.10 -21.51
CA LEU A 70 17.73 5.24 -20.16
C LEU A 70 18.59 6.50 -20.04
N GLU A 71 19.44 6.79 -21.02
CA GLU A 71 20.26 7.99 -21.00
C GLU A 71 19.41 9.26 -21.11
N SER A 72 18.36 9.24 -21.91
CA SER A 72 17.39 10.35 -22.00
C SER A 72 16.69 10.59 -20.67
N ILE A 73 16.27 9.52 -19.99
CA ILE A 73 15.66 9.59 -18.66
C ILE A 73 16.68 10.13 -17.64
N ARG A 74 17.90 9.61 -17.65
CA ARG A 74 18.97 10.05 -16.76
C ARG A 74 19.26 11.55 -16.90
N SER A 75 19.43 12.01 -18.14
CA SER A 75 19.64 13.42 -18.46
C SER A 75 18.48 14.30 -17.96
N LEU A 76 17.23 13.87 -18.17
CA LEU A 76 16.06 14.60 -17.64
C LEU A 76 16.05 14.65 -16.12
N ARG A 77 16.28 13.51 -15.46
CA ARG A 77 16.27 13.42 -13.98
C ARG A 77 17.41 14.21 -13.37
N THR A 78 18.58 14.25 -14.01
CA THR A 78 19.70 15.09 -13.59
C THR A 78 19.33 16.57 -13.60
N ARG A 79 18.73 17.06 -14.70
CA ARG A 79 18.26 18.46 -14.74
C ARG A 79 17.18 18.74 -13.70
N GLN A 80 16.29 17.81 -13.45
CA GLN A 80 15.23 17.97 -12.42
C GLN A 80 15.82 17.96 -11.00
N TRP A 81 16.84 17.15 -10.76
CA TRP A 81 17.58 17.13 -9.50
C TRP A 81 18.16 18.52 -9.16
N PHE A 82 18.96 19.07 -10.06
CA PHE A 82 19.55 20.39 -9.82
C PHE A 82 18.50 21.51 -9.74
N GLY A 83 17.42 21.40 -10.50
CA GLY A 83 16.31 22.33 -10.37
C GLY A 83 15.60 22.23 -9.01
N LEU A 84 15.49 21.03 -8.42
CA LEU A 84 14.96 20.85 -7.07
C LEU A 84 15.87 21.44 -6.01
N LEU A 85 17.19 21.19 -6.07
CA LEU A 85 18.14 21.74 -5.11
C LEU A 85 18.07 23.27 -5.11
N GLU A 86 18.09 23.90 -6.28
CA GLU A 86 17.93 25.36 -6.41
C GLU A 86 16.57 25.84 -5.88
N LEU A 87 15.50 25.13 -6.15
CA LEU A 87 14.16 25.47 -5.65
C LEU A 87 14.14 25.44 -4.11
N PHE A 88 14.72 24.41 -3.51
CA PHE A 88 14.73 24.25 -2.05
C PHE A 88 15.50 25.37 -1.37
N GLU A 89 16.66 25.73 -1.89
CA GLU A 89 17.46 26.85 -1.40
C GLU A 89 16.71 28.17 -1.57
N ARG A 90 16.31 28.52 -2.80
CA ARG A 90 15.66 29.78 -3.13
C ARG A 90 14.37 30.03 -2.34
N LYS A 91 13.62 28.98 -2.04
CA LYS A 91 12.36 29.04 -1.28
C LYS A 91 12.53 28.82 0.21
N SER A 92 13.76 28.58 0.69
CA SER A 92 14.03 28.20 2.10
C SER A 92 13.08 27.10 2.56
N VAL A 93 13.08 25.97 1.83
CA VAL A 93 12.19 24.86 2.10
C VAL A 93 12.59 24.17 3.39
N SER A 94 11.67 24.08 4.34
CA SER A 94 11.86 23.46 5.66
C SER A 94 11.14 22.12 5.81
N GLY A 95 10.39 21.67 4.80
CA GLY A 95 9.71 20.39 4.83
C GLY A 95 9.07 20.05 3.49
N VAL A 96 8.99 18.77 3.18
CA VAL A 96 8.32 18.22 1.99
C VAL A 96 7.20 17.29 2.41
N MET A 97 5.97 17.56 1.99
CA MET A 97 4.84 16.64 2.15
C MET A 97 4.68 15.82 0.88
N MET A 98 4.75 14.49 0.98
CA MET A 98 4.74 13.66 -0.20
C MET A 98 3.65 12.58 -0.16
N TRP A 99 2.81 12.54 -1.19
CA TRP A 99 1.88 11.44 -1.37
C TRP A 99 2.59 10.23 -1.94
N ASN A 100 2.64 9.13 -1.21
CA ASN A 100 3.35 7.88 -1.51
C ASN A 100 4.89 8.08 -1.52
N GLY A 101 5.45 8.71 -2.50
CA GLY A 101 6.88 9.08 -2.54
C GLY A 101 7.82 8.04 -3.16
N TYR A 102 7.36 6.84 -3.46
CA TYR A 102 8.25 5.74 -3.89
C TYR A 102 8.54 5.68 -5.40
N ARG A 103 7.88 6.48 -6.24
CA ARG A 103 8.04 6.34 -7.70
C ARG A 103 8.18 7.66 -8.46
N GLY A 104 8.90 7.56 -9.56
CA GLY A 104 9.00 8.57 -10.60
C GLY A 104 9.41 9.94 -10.04
N ARG A 105 8.68 10.98 -10.43
CA ARG A 105 8.98 12.36 -10.02
C ARG A 105 8.86 12.60 -8.52
N ARG A 106 8.02 11.84 -7.81
CA ARG A 106 7.85 11.96 -6.37
C ARG A 106 9.05 11.37 -5.63
N GLY A 107 9.52 10.21 -6.05
CA GLY A 107 10.75 9.60 -5.53
C GLY A 107 11.95 10.52 -5.70
N LEU A 108 12.12 11.14 -6.89
CA LEU A 108 13.21 12.10 -7.12
C LEU A 108 13.15 13.30 -6.15
N MET A 109 11.96 13.84 -5.90
CA MET A 109 11.80 14.96 -4.95
C MET A 109 12.09 14.54 -3.51
N VAL A 110 11.72 13.32 -3.12
CA VAL A 110 12.04 12.75 -1.81
C VAL A 110 13.55 12.61 -1.65
N GLU A 111 14.25 12.03 -2.63
CA GLU A 111 15.70 11.86 -2.56
C GLU A 111 16.45 13.21 -2.56
N ALA A 112 15.97 14.19 -3.33
CA ALA A 112 16.55 15.53 -3.32
C ALA A 112 16.35 16.23 -1.95
N ALA A 113 15.20 16.06 -1.32
CA ALA A 113 14.93 16.58 0.02
C ALA A 113 15.86 15.94 1.06
N LYS A 114 15.96 14.62 1.06
CA LYS A 114 16.87 13.87 1.95
C LYS A 114 18.33 14.31 1.80
N ALA A 115 18.79 14.49 0.56
CA ALA A 115 20.16 14.94 0.28
C ALA A 115 20.46 16.36 0.83
N GLN A 116 19.43 17.18 1.05
CA GLN A 116 19.53 18.51 1.66
C GLN A 116 19.18 18.52 3.16
N GLY A 117 18.98 17.36 3.77
CA GLY A 117 18.56 17.28 5.18
C GLY A 117 17.15 17.85 5.44
N ILE A 118 16.34 17.99 4.38
CA ILE A 118 14.95 18.48 4.50
C ILE A 118 14.05 17.32 4.88
N PRO A 119 13.31 17.40 6.00
CA PRO A 119 12.42 16.31 6.42
C PRO A 119 11.28 16.12 5.43
N VAL A 120 10.91 14.84 5.24
CA VAL A 120 9.80 14.44 4.36
C VAL A 120 8.71 13.81 5.20
N VAL A 121 7.49 14.34 5.11
CA VAL A 121 6.29 13.70 5.67
C VAL A 121 5.55 12.99 4.55
N PHE A 122 5.43 11.69 4.67
CA PHE A 122 4.73 10.83 3.72
C PHE A 122 3.26 10.67 4.08
N LEU A 123 2.40 10.70 3.07
CA LEU A 123 0.97 10.46 3.21
C LEU A 123 0.52 9.36 2.24
N GLU A 124 -0.43 8.51 2.68
CA GLU A 124 -1.03 7.49 1.83
C GLU A 124 -2.45 7.15 2.30
N ARG A 125 -3.24 6.59 1.39
CA ARG A 125 -4.53 5.99 1.75
C ARG A 125 -4.31 4.83 2.71
N CYS A 126 -5.22 4.70 3.65
CA CYS A 126 -5.21 3.55 4.54
C CYS A 126 -6.45 2.67 4.37
N ALA A 127 -6.48 1.54 5.06
CA ALA A 127 -7.60 0.62 5.04
C ALA A 127 -8.87 1.22 5.69
N TYR A 128 -8.72 2.22 6.57
CA TYR A 128 -9.84 2.87 7.24
C TYR A 128 -10.41 4.00 6.37
N PRO A 129 -11.70 3.93 5.99
CA PRO A 129 -12.36 5.03 5.29
C PRO A 129 -12.31 6.33 6.12
N SER A 130 -12.08 7.45 5.46
CA SER A 130 -11.94 8.76 6.09
C SER A 130 -10.74 8.90 7.04
N PHE A 131 -9.69 8.10 6.80
CA PHE A 131 -8.39 8.23 7.45
C PHE A 131 -7.26 8.27 6.43
N VAL A 132 -6.08 8.67 6.88
CA VAL A 132 -4.86 8.80 6.10
C VAL A 132 -3.67 8.32 6.94
N GLN A 133 -2.72 7.63 6.31
CA GLN A 133 -1.41 7.36 6.89
C GLN A 133 -0.58 8.64 6.83
N VAL A 134 0.18 8.92 7.89
CA VAL A 134 1.13 10.04 7.95
C VAL A 134 2.36 9.56 8.73
N ASP A 135 3.53 9.60 8.11
CA ASP A 135 4.77 9.10 8.72
C ASP A 135 6.00 9.81 8.13
N LEU A 136 7.13 9.82 8.85
CA LEU A 136 8.41 10.39 8.41
C LEU A 136 9.26 9.45 7.56
N ASP A 137 9.11 8.14 7.76
CA ASP A 137 10.00 7.15 7.16
C ASP A 137 9.42 6.57 5.85
N GLY A 138 8.10 6.65 5.68
CA GLY A 138 7.45 6.13 4.49
C GLY A 138 5.95 5.90 4.64
N VAL A 139 5.41 4.99 3.84
CA VAL A 139 4.01 4.55 3.93
C VAL A 139 3.93 3.02 3.93
N ASN A 140 2.82 2.46 4.37
CA ASN A 140 2.58 1.02 4.44
C ASN A 140 3.66 0.32 5.29
N ALA A 141 4.35 -0.68 4.77
CA ALA A 141 5.43 -1.36 5.48
C ALA A 141 6.65 -0.47 5.75
N GLY A 142 6.82 0.62 4.99
CA GLY A 142 7.87 1.61 5.22
C GLY A 142 7.55 2.63 6.31
N ALA A 143 6.32 2.66 6.82
CA ALA A 143 5.93 3.58 7.89
C ALA A 143 6.41 3.05 9.25
N ARG A 144 7.51 3.62 9.79
CA ARG A 144 8.08 3.17 11.06
C ARG A 144 7.09 3.34 12.21
N GLY A 145 6.31 4.40 12.21
CA GLY A 145 5.28 4.63 13.21
C GLY A 145 4.27 3.48 13.28
N LEU A 146 3.85 2.93 12.13
CA LEU A 146 2.93 1.78 12.06
C LEU A 146 3.58 0.47 12.51
N ASN A 147 4.89 0.35 12.41
CA ASN A 147 5.67 -0.83 12.81
C ASN A 147 6.28 -0.70 14.21
N SER A 148 5.92 0.32 14.98
CA SER A 148 6.54 0.62 16.28
C SER A 148 6.19 -0.35 17.40
N GLY A 149 5.16 -1.17 17.22
CA GLY A 149 4.63 -2.04 18.27
C GLY A 149 3.81 -1.32 19.35
N ALA A 150 3.59 -0.02 19.23
CA ALA A 150 2.84 0.79 20.20
C ALA A 150 1.41 0.29 20.46
N TYR A 151 0.83 -0.44 19.53
CA TYR A 151 -0.48 -1.07 19.70
C TYR A 151 -0.53 -2.13 20.81
N LYS A 152 0.62 -2.67 21.24
CA LYS A 152 0.69 -3.71 22.28
C LYS A 152 0.23 -3.20 23.64
N ASP A 153 0.40 -1.90 23.88
CA ASP A 153 -0.02 -1.23 25.11
C ASP A 153 -1.41 -0.61 25.00
N GLN A 154 -2.05 -0.68 23.81
CA GLN A 154 -3.40 -0.14 23.58
C GLN A 154 -4.44 -0.96 24.33
N GLN A 155 -5.40 -0.28 24.96
CA GLN A 155 -6.59 -0.97 25.49
C GLN A 155 -7.47 -1.45 24.34
N PRO A 156 -7.92 -2.71 24.34
CA PRO A 156 -8.79 -3.23 23.29
C PRO A 156 -10.19 -2.58 23.41
N ASP A 157 -10.77 -2.21 22.27
CA ASP A 157 -12.16 -1.76 22.16
C ASP A 157 -12.97 -2.84 21.45
N GLU A 158 -13.84 -3.54 22.15
CA GLU A 158 -14.70 -4.59 21.57
C GLU A 158 -15.62 -4.05 20.45
N ALA A 159 -15.92 -2.75 20.44
CA ALA A 159 -16.72 -2.13 19.39
C ALA A 159 -15.92 -1.96 18.09
N ILE A 160 -14.57 -2.06 18.12
CA ILE A 160 -13.72 -1.82 16.93
C ILE A 160 -14.07 -2.75 15.78
N ILE A 161 -14.35 -4.01 16.06
CA ILE A 161 -14.69 -5.02 15.04
C ILE A 161 -15.97 -4.62 14.30
N ARG A 162 -17.05 -4.27 15.04
CA ARG A 162 -18.30 -3.83 14.42
C ARG A 162 -18.11 -2.52 13.65
N TRP A 163 -17.39 -1.57 14.23
CA TRP A 163 -17.07 -0.31 13.58
C TRP A 163 -16.29 -0.52 12.28
N PHE A 164 -15.25 -1.38 12.29
CA PHE A 164 -14.42 -1.61 11.13
C PHE A 164 -15.23 -2.28 10.00
N ARG A 165 -16.02 -3.33 10.29
CA ARG A 165 -16.92 -3.96 9.32
C ARG A 165 -17.91 -2.95 8.71
N ALA A 166 -18.53 -2.12 9.53
CA ALA A 166 -19.47 -1.09 9.05
C ALA A 166 -18.78 -0.06 8.15
N SER A 167 -17.58 0.38 8.52
CA SER A 167 -16.79 1.34 7.76
C SER A 167 -16.39 0.81 6.37
N GLN A 168 -16.05 -0.48 6.25
CA GLN A 168 -15.74 -1.13 4.97
C GLN A 168 -16.95 -1.20 4.05
N ARG A 169 -18.15 -1.44 4.58
CA ARG A 169 -19.40 -1.41 3.81
C ARG A 169 -19.67 -0.01 3.23
N GLN A 170 -19.50 1.05 4.02
CA GLN A 170 -19.64 2.44 3.57
C GLN A 170 -18.65 2.80 2.46
N ARG A 171 -17.39 2.37 2.56
CA ARG A 171 -16.35 2.59 1.52
C ARG A 171 -16.79 2.04 0.16
N ARG A 172 -17.44 0.89 0.14
CA ARG A 172 -17.92 0.24 -1.08
C ARG A 172 -19.14 0.92 -1.68
N GLY A 173 -20.08 1.34 -0.84
CA GLY A 173 -21.29 2.07 -1.28
C GLY A 173 -21.02 3.48 -1.79
N ALA A 174 -19.87 4.07 -1.46
CA ALA A 174 -19.52 5.42 -1.87
C ALA A 174 -18.93 5.53 -3.30
N ASN A 175 -18.74 4.42 -4.01
CA ASN A 175 -18.29 4.46 -5.41
C ASN A 175 -19.48 4.27 -6.37
N PRO A 176 -20.10 5.36 -6.87
CA PRO A 176 -21.25 5.28 -7.77
C PRO A 176 -20.92 4.68 -9.13
N PHE A 177 -19.64 4.53 -9.47
CA PHE A 177 -19.17 3.94 -10.73
C PHE A 177 -18.69 2.49 -10.55
N ALA A 178 -18.82 1.93 -9.35
CA ALA A 178 -18.54 0.50 -9.17
C ALA A 178 -19.58 -0.30 -9.97
N PRO A 179 -19.15 -1.22 -10.85
CA PRO A 179 -20.10 -2.10 -11.53
C PRO A 179 -20.91 -2.87 -10.48
N ALA A 180 -22.19 -3.09 -10.77
CA ALA A 180 -23.05 -3.91 -9.94
C ALA A 180 -22.35 -5.25 -9.73
N GLN A 181 -22.07 -5.59 -8.48
CA GLN A 181 -21.37 -6.83 -8.15
C GLN A 181 -22.37 -7.97 -8.30
N LYS A 182 -22.04 -8.92 -9.17
CA LYS A 182 -22.76 -10.21 -9.21
C LYS A 182 -22.53 -10.93 -7.89
N PRO A 183 -23.49 -11.69 -7.39
CA PRO A 183 -23.25 -12.59 -6.25
C PRO A 183 -22.05 -13.51 -6.51
N ALA A 184 -21.41 -13.97 -5.45
CA ALA A 184 -20.41 -15.03 -5.57
C ALA A 184 -21.15 -16.34 -5.91
N GLU A 185 -20.93 -16.85 -7.11
CA GLU A 185 -21.48 -18.12 -7.55
C GLU A 185 -20.45 -19.23 -7.33
N ASP A 186 -20.89 -20.44 -7.03
CA ASP A 186 -20.08 -21.66 -6.95
C ASP A 186 -18.89 -21.62 -5.98
N LEU A 187 -19.07 -20.99 -4.81
CA LEU A 187 -18.06 -21.03 -3.76
C LEU A 187 -17.91 -22.45 -3.22
N PRO A 188 -16.66 -22.98 -3.11
CA PRO A 188 -16.42 -24.23 -2.41
C PRO A 188 -16.87 -24.15 -0.95
N SER A 189 -17.27 -25.30 -0.39
CA SER A 189 -17.67 -25.38 1.02
C SER A 189 -16.53 -25.02 1.99
N ARG A 190 -15.28 -25.36 1.61
CA ARG A 190 -14.07 -25.04 2.37
C ARG A 190 -13.03 -24.40 1.46
N PHE A 191 -12.55 -23.22 1.83
CA PHE A 191 -11.54 -22.55 1.00
C PHE A 191 -10.66 -21.55 1.77
N LEU A 192 -9.44 -21.43 1.25
CA LEU A 192 -8.52 -20.33 1.55
C LEU A 192 -8.76 -19.20 0.55
N TYR A 193 -8.94 -17.98 1.03
CA TYR A 193 -9.22 -16.81 0.17
C TYR A 193 -7.95 -16.06 -0.22
N CYS A 194 -7.79 -15.80 -1.51
CA CYS A 194 -6.67 -15.05 -2.08
C CYS A 194 -7.20 -13.83 -2.85
N PRO A 195 -7.22 -12.63 -2.22
CA PRO A 195 -7.52 -11.39 -2.93
C PRO A 195 -6.30 -10.92 -3.72
N LEU A 196 -6.44 -10.79 -5.04
CA LEU A 196 -5.36 -10.21 -5.86
C LEU A 196 -5.29 -8.69 -5.69
N GLN A 197 -4.10 -8.15 -5.88
CA GLN A 197 -3.81 -6.72 -5.86
C GLN A 197 -3.69 -6.16 -7.28
N VAL A 198 -3.74 -4.84 -7.42
CA VAL A 198 -3.43 -4.17 -8.69
C VAL A 198 -1.97 -4.40 -9.02
N ALA A 199 -1.68 -4.89 -10.22
CA ALA A 199 -0.30 -5.24 -10.62
C ALA A 199 0.68 -4.06 -10.54
N ALA A 200 0.19 -2.83 -10.72
CA ALA A 200 0.98 -1.61 -10.64
C ALA A 200 0.99 -0.96 -9.23
N ASP A 201 0.59 -1.66 -8.18
CA ASP A 201 0.62 -1.14 -6.82
C ASP A 201 2.07 -1.03 -6.30
N THR A 202 2.39 0.10 -5.65
CA THR A 202 3.68 0.28 -4.97
C THR A 202 3.85 -0.70 -3.82
N GLN A 203 2.78 -1.13 -3.20
CA GLN A 203 2.80 -2.19 -2.18
C GLN A 203 3.48 -3.46 -2.69
N LEU A 204 3.16 -3.86 -3.92
CA LEU A 204 3.75 -5.06 -4.50
C LEU A 204 5.19 -4.83 -4.95
N SER A 205 5.48 -3.73 -5.64
CA SER A 205 6.80 -3.51 -6.23
C SER A 205 7.87 -3.01 -5.26
N VAL A 206 7.47 -2.46 -4.11
CA VAL A 206 8.39 -1.96 -3.07
C VAL A 206 8.42 -2.91 -1.87
N PHE A 207 7.28 -3.48 -1.53
CA PHE A 207 7.09 -4.30 -0.33
C PHE A 207 6.65 -5.74 -0.63
N GLY A 208 6.87 -6.22 -1.85
CA GLY A 208 6.51 -7.58 -2.26
C GLY A 208 7.31 -8.69 -1.54
N GLY A 209 8.39 -8.33 -0.85
CA GLY A 209 9.30 -9.30 -0.25
C GLY A 209 9.92 -10.20 -1.31
N TRP A 210 9.80 -11.51 -1.17
CA TRP A 210 10.29 -12.47 -2.14
C TRP A 210 9.38 -12.64 -3.38
N ILE A 211 8.19 -12.03 -3.38
CA ILE A 211 7.27 -12.01 -4.51
C ILE A 211 7.60 -10.84 -5.44
N LYS A 212 7.95 -11.15 -6.68
CA LYS A 212 8.39 -10.16 -7.68
C LYS A 212 7.23 -9.36 -8.28
N ASP A 213 6.10 -10.03 -8.56
CA ASP A 213 4.92 -9.45 -9.22
C ASP A 213 3.69 -10.36 -9.08
N MET A 214 2.55 -9.95 -9.62
CA MET A 214 1.33 -10.76 -9.59
C MET A 214 1.44 -12.08 -10.35
N PRO A 215 2.05 -12.18 -11.53
CA PRO A 215 2.33 -13.46 -12.16
C PRO A 215 3.18 -14.40 -11.30
N ASP A 216 4.24 -13.90 -10.67
CA ASP A 216 5.05 -14.69 -9.75
C ASP A 216 4.23 -15.15 -8.55
N PHE A 217 3.46 -14.25 -7.91
CA PHE A 217 2.55 -14.61 -6.82
C PHE A 217 1.62 -15.76 -7.20
N LEU A 218 0.93 -15.66 -8.35
CA LEU A 218 0.06 -16.72 -8.85
C LEU A 218 0.83 -18.01 -9.12
N SER A 219 2.03 -17.93 -9.69
CA SER A 219 2.89 -19.10 -9.92
C SER A 219 3.26 -19.81 -8.62
N GLN A 220 3.61 -19.05 -7.56
CA GLN A 220 3.91 -19.61 -6.25
C GLN A 220 2.68 -20.31 -5.66
N LEU A 221 1.51 -19.70 -5.75
CA LEU A 221 0.26 -20.29 -5.27
C LEU A 221 -0.09 -21.59 -6.00
N VAL A 222 0.04 -21.62 -7.32
CA VAL A 222 -0.17 -22.84 -8.13
C VAL A 222 0.73 -23.98 -7.66
N LYS A 223 2.03 -23.70 -7.45
CA LYS A 223 3.02 -24.70 -7.02
C LYS A 223 2.74 -25.29 -5.63
N VAL A 224 2.10 -24.53 -4.74
CA VAL A 224 1.85 -24.99 -3.37
C VAL A 224 0.43 -25.43 -3.11
N SER A 225 -0.51 -25.14 -4.00
CA SER A 225 -1.95 -25.42 -3.81
C SER A 225 -2.27 -26.90 -3.56
N GLU A 226 -1.47 -27.83 -4.12
CA GLU A 226 -1.60 -29.26 -3.86
C GLU A 226 -1.35 -29.65 -2.39
N ALA A 227 -0.69 -28.78 -1.62
CA ALA A 227 -0.49 -29.01 -0.19
C ALA A 227 -1.74 -28.73 0.65
N LEU A 228 -2.75 -28.06 0.11
CA LEU A 228 -4.02 -27.85 0.81
C LEU A 228 -4.71 -29.18 1.12
N PRO A 229 -5.47 -29.27 2.23
CA PRO A 229 -6.32 -30.42 2.52
C PRO A 229 -7.16 -30.85 1.32
N ARG A 230 -7.46 -32.15 1.19
CA ARG A 230 -8.13 -32.69 -0.01
C ARG A 230 -9.48 -32.03 -0.31
N ASP A 231 -10.22 -31.66 0.71
CA ASP A 231 -11.55 -31.04 0.68
C ASP A 231 -11.53 -29.51 0.65
N MET A 232 -10.33 -28.90 0.57
CA MET A 232 -10.17 -27.45 0.55
C MET A 232 -9.68 -26.95 -0.82
N ALA A 233 -10.23 -25.82 -1.25
CA ALA A 233 -9.80 -25.11 -2.46
C ALA A 233 -9.10 -23.78 -2.13
N LEU A 234 -8.31 -23.28 -3.08
CA LEU A 234 -7.82 -21.90 -3.09
C LEU A 234 -8.75 -21.05 -3.96
N VAL A 235 -9.47 -20.11 -3.37
CA VAL A 235 -10.32 -19.17 -4.10
C VAL A 235 -9.56 -17.89 -4.38
N ILE A 236 -9.24 -17.65 -5.63
CA ILE A 236 -8.57 -16.46 -6.12
C ILE A 236 -9.63 -15.47 -6.61
N ARG A 237 -9.58 -14.25 -6.11
CA ARG A 237 -10.46 -13.19 -6.58
C ARG A 237 -9.65 -12.06 -7.23
N PRO A 238 -9.82 -11.83 -8.55
CA PRO A 238 -9.19 -10.72 -9.25
C PRO A 238 -9.57 -9.36 -8.65
N HIS A 239 -8.64 -8.40 -8.68
CA HIS A 239 -8.93 -7.05 -8.22
C HIS A 239 -9.86 -6.34 -9.22
N PRO A 240 -11.01 -5.77 -8.81
CA PRO A 240 -12.01 -5.21 -9.72
C PRO A 240 -11.50 -4.05 -10.59
N SER A 241 -10.46 -3.36 -10.17
CA SER A 241 -9.81 -2.29 -10.94
C SER A 241 -8.61 -2.75 -11.77
N CYS A 242 -8.25 -4.02 -11.73
CA CYS A 242 -7.10 -4.52 -12.49
C CYS A 242 -7.52 -4.87 -13.92
N ARG A 243 -7.32 -3.93 -14.86
CA ARG A 243 -7.65 -4.11 -16.28
C ARG A 243 -6.53 -4.73 -17.10
N VAL A 244 -5.35 -4.92 -16.53
CA VAL A 244 -4.14 -5.29 -17.27
C VAL A 244 -3.42 -6.45 -16.57
N GLY A 245 -3.13 -7.48 -17.36
CA GLY A 245 -1.95 -8.28 -17.10
C GLY A 245 -2.10 -9.56 -16.28
N GLN A 246 -3.28 -9.93 -15.80
CA GLN A 246 -3.44 -11.16 -15.02
C GLN A 246 -4.00 -12.36 -15.82
N ALA A 247 -4.51 -12.13 -17.02
CA ALA A 247 -5.27 -13.14 -17.77
C ALA A 247 -4.48 -14.45 -18.01
N SER A 248 -3.25 -14.37 -18.51
CA SER A 248 -2.44 -15.58 -18.77
C SER A 248 -2.03 -16.32 -17.50
N ALA A 249 -1.71 -15.60 -16.43
CA ALA A 249 -1.36 -16.19 -15.14
C ALA A 249 -2.61 -16.80 -14.46
N LEU A 250 -3.77 -16.18 -14.62
CA LEU A 250 -5.05 -16.73 -14.16
C LEU A 250 -5.45 -17.97 -14.97
N GLN A 251 -5.20 -17.97 -16.29
CA GLN A 251 -5.43 -19.17 -17.11
C GLN A 251 -4.58 -20.35 -16.64
N LEU A 252 -3.30 -20.12 -16.32
CA LEU A 252 -2.46 -21.16 -15.72
C LEU A 252 -3.01 -21.64 -14.38
N ALA A 253 -3.50 -20.73 -13.53
CA ALA A 253 -4.10 -21.09 -12.26
C ALA A 253 -5.35 -21.95 -12.42
N LEU A 254 -6.18 -21.69 -13.44
CA LEU A 254 -7.39 -22.47 -13.74
C LEU A 254 -7.13 -23.91 -14.19
N THR A 255 -5.92 -24.24 -14.61
CA THR A 255 -5.56 -25.65 -14.92
C THR A 255 -5.38 -26.51 -13.66
N ASN A 256 -5.25 -25.90 -12.49
CA ASN A 256 -5.07 -26.61 -11.24
C ASN A 256 -6.43 -26.86 -10.56
N PRO A 257 -6.79 -28.15 -10.30
CA PRO A 257 -8.11 -28.53 -9.75
C PRO A 257 -8.36 -27.99 -8.34
N LYS A 258 -7.30 -27.62 -7.61
CA LYS A 258 -7.41 -27.01 -6.27
C LYS A 258 -7.76 -25.53 -6.33
N ILE A 259 -7.70 -24.88 -7.50
CA ILE A 259 -7.89 -23.44 -7.64
C ILE A 259 -9.25 -23.12 -8.27
N ARG A 260 -9.92 -22.12 -7.71
CA ARG A 260 -11.14 -21.52 -8.27
C ARG A 260 -10.91 -20.00 -8.41
N VAL A 261 -11.21 -19.47 -9.59
CA VAL A 261 -11.19 -18.02 -9.84
C VAL A 261 -12.63 -17.52 -9.79
N ILE A 262 -12.93 -16.64 -8.85
CA ILE A 262 -14.27 -16.11 -8.62
C ILE A 262 -14.24 -14.59 -8.85
N GLU A 263 -14.96 -14.12 -9.86
CA GLU A 263 -15.04 -12.68 -10.18
C GLU A 263 -16.15 -11.97 -9.39
N GLY A 264 -17.18 -12.69 -9.02
CA GLY A 264 -18.33 -12.20 -8.26
C GLY A 264 -18.05 -12.01 -6.76
N GLY A 265 -19.06 -11.56 -6.06
CA GLY A 265 -19.05 -11.38 -4.61
C GLY A 265 -18.22 -10.21 -4.11
N THR A 266 -18.32 -9.93 -2.83
CA THR A 266 -17.55 -8.92 -2.11
C THR A 266 -16.43 -9.57 -1.29
N SER A 267 -15.39 -8.79 -0.91
CA SER A 267 -14.39 -9.32 0.04
C SER A 267 -15.03 -9.69 1.39
N ALA A 268 -16.10 -9.00 1.80
CA ALA A 268 -16.84 -9.33 3.02
C ALA A 268 -17.48 -10.72 2.93
N GLU A 269 -18.18 -11.02 1.83
CA GLU A 269 -18.77 -12.36 1.61
C GLU A 269 -17.70 -13.46 1.59
N MET A 270 -16.55 -13.19 0.98
CA MET A 270 -15.43 -14.12 0.98
C MET A 270 -14.89 -14.33 2.40
N LEU A 271 -14.67 -13.22 3.14
CA LEU A 271 -14.15 -13.24 4.51
C LEU A 271 -15.12 -13.91 5.50
N GLU A 272 -16.41 -13.78 5.30
CA GLU A 272 -17.41 -14.48 6.13
C GLU A 272 -17.30 -16.00 5.98
N LYS A 273 -17.04 -16.50 4.78
CA LYS A 273 -17.11 -17.92 4.43
C LYS A 273 -15.77 -18.64 4.40
N CYS A 274 -14.64 -17.94 4.16
CA CYS A 274 -13.34 -18.58 4.05
C CYS A 274 -12.83 -19.11 5.41
N GLU A 275 -11.90 -20.07 5.36
CA GLU A 275 -11.19 -20.55 6.55
C GLU A 275 -9.93 -19.74 6.88
N GLY A 276 -9.42 -18.96 5.93
CA GLY A 276 -8.26 -18.09 6.09
C GLY A 276 -7.99 -17.26 4.85
N VAL A 277 -6.99 -16.40 4.92
CA VAL A 277 -6.58 -15.52 3.83
C VAL A 277 -5.11 -15.71 3.52
N VAL A 278 -4.75 -15.74 2.25
CA VAL A 278 -3.36 -15.63 1.78
C VAL A 278 -3.22 -14.41 0.87
N THR A 279 -2.23 -13.60 1.13
CA THR A 279 -1.99 -12.36 0.36
C THR A 279 -0.51 -11.99 0.34
N VAL A 280 -0.10 -11.17 -0.62
CA VAL A 280 1.22 -10.54 -0.51
C VAL A 280 1.19 -9.56 0.67
N ASN A 281 0.46 -8.46 0.56
CA ASN A 281 0.34 -7.43 1.59
C ASN A 281 -0.93 -6.57 1.41
N SER A 282 -2.03 -7.18 0.92
CA SER A 282 -3.29 -6.48 0.66
C SER A 282 -3.97 -6.01 1.93
N SER A 283 -4.65 -4.86 1.87
CA SER A 283 -5.53 -4.39 2.94
C SER A 283 -6.65 -5.37 3.31
N VAL A 284 -6.98 -6.32 2.42
CA VAL A 284 -7.94 -7.41 2.73
C VAL A 284 -7.40 -8.33 3.82
N GLY A 285 -6.06 -8.49 3.93
CA GLY A 285 -5.45 -9.19 5.06
C GLY A 285 -5.75 -8.52 6.39
N LEU A 286 -5.69 -7.19 6.47
CA LEU A 286 -6.12 -6.44 7.65
C LEU A 286 -7.64 -6.53 7.86
N GLU A 287 -8.45 -6.49 6.79
CA GLU A 287 -9.90 -6.65 6.89
C GLU A 287 -10.27 -8.01 7.51
N ALA A 288 -9.48 -9.06 7.24
CA ALA A 288 -9.67 -10.41 7.76
C ALA A 288 -9.60 -10.50 9.29
N PHE A 289 -8.91 -9.56 9.97
CA PHE A 289 -8.88 -9.49 11.43
C PHE A 289 -10.27 -9.31 12.03
N ALA A 290 -11.08 -8.47 11.40
CA ALA A 290 -12.46 -8.25 11.84
C ALA A 290 -13.40 -9.44 11.58
N TYR A 291 -12.97 -10.41 10.79
CA TYR A 291 -13.71 -11.66 10.54
C TYR A 291 -13.09 -12.87 11.25
N GLU A 292 -12.13 -12.62 12.14
CA GLU A 292 -11.45 -13.67 12.91
C GLU A 292 -10.83 -14.77 12.03
N LYS A 293 -10.28 -14.36 10.88
CA LYS A 293 -9.64 -15.30 9.97
C LYS A 293 -8.12 -15.29 10.12
N PRO A 294 -7.46 -16.45 10.15
CA PRO A 294 -6.02 -16.52 10.05
C PRO A 294 -5.55 -15.92 8.71
N VAL A 295 -4.39 -15.26 8.74
CA VAL A 295 -3.85 -14.56 7.56
C VAL A 295 -2.41 -15.02 7.33
N ILE A 296 -2.14 -15.47 6.11
CA ILE A 296 -0.78 -15.71 5.62
C ILE A 296 -0.36 -14.50 4.78
N THR A 297 0.72 -13.84 5.17
CA THR A 297 1.36 -12.78 4.39
C THR A 297 2.61 -13.29 3.70
N MET A 298 2.92 -12.80 2.49
CA MET A 298 4.08 -13.23 1.72
C MET A 298 5.03 -12.06 1.40
N GLY A 299 4.59 -10.84 1.57
CA GLY A 299 5.37 -9.61 1.45
C GLY A 299 5.36 -8.81 2.74
N ASP A 300 6.12 -7.72 2.76
CA ASP A 300 6.20 -6.84 3.90
C ASP A 300 4.91 -6.03 4.03
N CYS A 301 4.33 -6.00 5.21
CA CYS A 301 3.18 -5.15 5.53
C CYS A 301 3.17 -4.76 7.01
N PHE A 302 2.63 -3.58 7.29
CA PHE A 302 2.61 -2.98 8.62
C PHE A 302 1.77 -3.76 9.65
N TYR A 303 1.01 -4.75 9.22
CA TYR A 303 0.21 -5.64 10.07
C TYR A 303 0.76 -7.08 10.11
N ALA A 304 1.96 -7.34 9.54
CA ALA A 304 2.61 -8.65 9.54
C ALA A 304 3.51 -8.83 10.77
N ASP A 305 2.92 -8.78 11.96
CA ASP A 305 3.63 -8.99 13.21
C ASP A 305 3.19 -10.31 13.86
N GLU A 306 4.03 -10.84 14.75
CA GLU A 306 3.75 -12.06 15.49
C GLU A 306 2.46 -11.91 16.32
N GLY A 307 1.63 -12.94 16.30
CA GLY A 307 0.30 -12.92 16.90
C GLY A 307 -0.78 -12.26 16.03
N LEU A 308 -0.42 -11.36 15.10
CA LEU A 308 -1.37 -10.77 14.15
C LEU A 308 -1.57 -11.63 12.91
N THR A 309 -0.46 -12.09 12.30
CA THR A 309 -0.48 -12.91 11.07
C THR A 309 0.61 -13.97 11.12
N THR A 310 0.60 -14.87 10.14
CA THR A 310 1.70 -15.81 9.90
C THR A 310 2.40 -15.44 8.60
N HIS A 311 3.71 -15.19 8.64
CA HIS A 311 4.49 -14.77 7.49
C HIS A 311 5.16 -15.95 6.78
N ALA A 312 4.97 -16.06 5.46
CA ALA A 312 5.66 -17.00 4.60
C ALA A 312 6.82 -16.29 3.88
N HIS A 313 8.03 -16.48 4.34
CA HIS A 313 9.23 -15.83 3.82
C HIS A 313 9.81 -16.53 2.58
N ASP A 314 9.30 -17.71 2.23
CA ASP A 314 9.68 -18.48 1.03
C ASP A 314 8.60 -19.48 0.62
N GLN A 315 8.82 -20.16 -0.50
CA GLN A 315 7.92 -21.18 -1.03
C GLN A 315 7.78 -22.41 -0.12
N ALA A 316 8.86 -22.83 0.54
CA ALA A 316 8.84 -24.00 1.42
C ALA A 316 7.98 -23.74 2.66
N THR A 317 8.15 -22.57 3.27
CA THR A 317 7.31 -22.10 4.37
C THR A 317 5.85 -22.00 3.93
N LEU A 318 5.57 -21.40 2.77
CA LEU A 318 4.21 -21.29 2.25
C LEU A 318 3.56 -22.67 2.07
N ARG A 319 4.29 -23.63 1.50
CA ARG A 319 3.81 -25.03 1.34
C ARG A 319 3.48 -25.67 2.68
N LYS A 320 4.33 -25.48 3.70
CA LYS A 320 4.10 -25.99 5.07
C LYS A 320 2.84 -25.36 5.68
N LEU A 321 2.65 -24.06 5.53
CA LEU A 321 1.46 -23.36 6.04
C LEU A 321 0.18 -23.85 5.35
N PHE A 322 0.22 -24.09 4.04
CA PHE A 322 -0.92 -24.62 3.28
C PHE A 322 -1.31 -26.02 3.76
N SER A 323 -0.34 -26.90 4.04
CA SER A 323 -0.63 -28.25 4.54
C SER A 323 -1.19 -28.25 5.95
N ARG A 324 -1.04 -27.17 6.70
CA ARG A 324 -1.44 -27.03 8.10
C ARG A 324 -2.35 -25.83 8.33
N ILE A 325 -3.15 -25.49 7.32
CA ILE A 325 -4.00 -24.28 7.36
C ILE A 325 -4.97 -24.28 8.56
N GLY A 326 -5.45 -25.45 8.97
CA GLY A 326 -6.30 -25.59 10.14
C GLY A 326 -5.61 -25.37 11.49
N ASP A 327 -4.28 -25.40 11.52
CA ASP A 327 -3.49 -25.18 12.73
C ASP A 327 -3.08 -23.70 12.89
N LEU A 328 -3.38 -22.85 11.91
CA LEU A 328 -3.01 -21.44 11.99
C LEU A 328 -3.82 -20.72 13.08
N SER A 329 -3.12 -20.06 13.96
CA SER A 329 -3.70 -19.29 15.06
C SER A 329 -3.30 -17.82 14.97
N PHE A 330 -4.00 -17.01 15.72
CA PHE A 330 -3.70 -15.59 15.94
C PHE A 330 -4.19 -15.18 17.32
N ASP A 331 -3.65 -14.08 17.83
CA ASP A 331 -4.11 -13.48 19.08
C ASP A 331 -5.25 -12.48 18.78
N GLY A 332 -6.47 -12.88 19.14
CA GLY A 332 -7.67 -12.07 18.90
C GLY A 332 -7.69 -10.77 19.69
N GLU A 333 -7.19 -10.77 20.92
CA GLU A 333 -7.08 -9.55 21.73
C GLU A 333 -6.03 -8.60 21.16
N LEU A 334 -4.86 -9.12 20.78
CA LEU A 334 -3.82 -8.32 20.14
C LEU A 334 -4.32 -7.67 18.84
N ARG A 335 -5.11 -8.38 18.05
CA ARG A 335 -5.77 -7.81 16.85
C ARG A 335 -6.75 -6.69 17.19
N MET A 336 -7.55 -6.83 18.25
CA MET A 336 -8.42 -5.74 18.70
C MET A 336 -7.62 -4.53 19.16
N ARG A 337 -6.54 -4.73 19.94
CA ARG A 337 -5.61 -3.66 20.33
C ARG A 337 -5.04 -2.96 19.10
N PHE A 338 -4.56 -3.73 18.11
CA PHE A 338 -4.00 -3.21 16.88
C PHE A 338 -5.01 -2.39 16.06
N LEU A 339 -6.22 -2.90 15.84
CA LEU A 339 -7.28 -2.18 15.12
C LEU A 339 -7.73 -0.92 15.88
N THR A 340 -7.83 -0.98 17.21
CA THR A 340 -8.16 0.17 18.05
C THR A 340 -7.07 1.24 17.92
N TRP A 341 -5.82 0.84 18.08
CA TRP A 341 -4.69 1.76 17.95
C TRP A 341 -4.62 2.41 16.56
N LEU A 342 -4.84 1.66 15.48
CA LEU A 342 -4.89 2.22 14.13
C LEU A 342 -5.95 3.32 13.99
N ARG A 343 -7.09 3.20 14.67
CA ARG A 343 -8.16 4.20 14.64
C ARG A 343 -7.84 5.43 15.49
N GLU A 344 -7.22 5.24 16.64
CA GLU A 344 -6.99 6.34 17.60
C GLU A 344 -5.69 7.10 17.29
N ASP A 345 -4.61 6.37 16.98
CA ASP A 345 -3.26 6.92 16.86
C ASP A 345 -2.52 6.59 15.55
N GLY A 346 -2.64 5.38 15.03
CA GLY A 346 -1.86 4.93 13.87
C GLY A 346 -2.24 5.66 12.59
N PHE A 347 -3.53 5.87 12.36
CA PHE A 347 -4.03 6.65 11.23
C PHE A 347 -4.62 7.97 11.70
N LYS A 348 -4.54 9.00 10.84
CA LYS A 348 -5.09 10.32 11.13
C LYS A 348 -6.40 10.52 10.38
N ARG A 349 -7.34 11.27 10.98
CA ARG A 349 -8.61 11.59 10.33
C ARG A 349 -8.40 12.38 9.05
N TRP A 350 -9.06 11.96 7.97
CA TRP A 350 -9.10 12.71 6.71
C TRP A 350 -10.12 13.85 6.81
N PRO A 351 -9.69 15.12 6.79
CA PRO A 351 -10.62 16.24 6.90
C PRO A 351 -11.48 16.39 5.64
N ARG A 352 -12.72 16.74 5.80
CA ARG A 352 -13.66 17.01 4.68
C ARG A 352 -13.44 18.40 4.06
N HIS A 353 -13.10 19.39 4.87
CA HIS A 353 -12.86 20.77 4.49
C HIS A 353 -12.00 21.47 5.55
N SER A 354 -11.56 22.70 5.30
CA SER A 354 -10.66 23.43 6.22
C SER A 354 -11.28 23.78 7.59
N ARG A 355 -12.60 23.86 7.71
CA ARG A 355 -13.29 24.09 9.00
C ARG A 355 -13.52 22.81 9.80
N ASP A 356 -13.21 21.64 9.23
CA ASP A 356 -13.28 20.36 9.94
C ASP A 356 -12.20 20.36 11.04
N PRO A 357 -12.53 20.05 12.32
CA PRO A 357 -11.53 19.94 13.39
C PRO A 357 -10.36 19.01 13.03
N ALA A 358 -10.61 17.96 12.24
CA ALA A 358 -9.57 17.06 11.75
C ALA A 358 -8.52 17.77 10.89
N ALA A 359 -8.87 18.90 10.23
CA ALA A 359 -7.90 19.64 9.41
C ALA A 359 -6.82 20.29 10.29
N LYS A 360 -7.21 20.94 11.38
CA LYS A 360 -6.29 21.53 12.36
C LYS A 360 -5.45 20.46 13.05
N ALA A 361 -6.09 19.36 13.47
CA ALA A 361 -5.40 18.26 14.13
C ALA A 361 -4.36 17.61 13.21
N LEU A 362 -4.70 17.35 11.94
CA LEU A 362 -3.77 16.77 10.97
C LEU A 362 -2.62 17.73 10.62
N ALA A 363 -2.91 19.02 10.44
CA ALA A 363 -1.87 20.02 10.19
C ALA A 363 -0.90 20.12 11.38
N GLY A 364 -1.40 20.20 12.61
CA GLY A 364 -0.56 20.21 13.81
C GLY A 364 0.28 18.94 13.96
N HIS A 365 -0.25 17.77 13.58
CA HIS A 365 0.54 16.53 13.55
C HIS A 365 1.67 16.61 12.52
N VAL A 366 1.40 17.11 11.31
CA VAL A 366 2.41 17.31 10.26
C VAL A 366 3.48 18.28 10.72
N ASP A 367 3.10 19.41 11.33
CA ASP A 367 4.05 20.39 11.89
C ASP A 367 4.95 19.77 12.97
N THR A 368 4.38 18.94 13.86
CA THR A 368 5.15 18.21 14.89
C THR A 368 6.16 17.26 14.28
N LEU A 369 5.80 16.59 13.19
CA LEU A 369 6.72 15.69 12.48
C LEU A 369 7.88 16.47 11.83
N PHE A 370 7.63 17.64 11.26
CA PHE A 370 8.68 18.48 10.68
C PHE A 370 9.64 19.11 11.69
N GLN A 371 9.29 19.10 12.98
CA GLN A 371 10.11 19.63 14.07
C GLN A 371 11.03 18.58 14.72
N ARG A 372 10.84 17.32 14.37
CA ARG A 372 11.66 16.17 14.84
C ARG A 372 12.91 16.00 13.99
#